data_ddca31a34d3b7963f2402b909c938555
#
_entry.id   ddca31a34d3b7963f2402b909c938555
#
_cell.length_a   1.000
_cell.length_b   1.000
_cell.length_c   1.000
_cell.angle_alpha   90.00
_cell.angle_beta   90.00
_cell.angle_gamma   90.00
#
_symmetry.space_group_name_H-M   'P 1'
#
loop_
_entity.id
_entity.type
_entity.pdbx_description
1 polymer ?
#
loop_
_entity_poly.entity_id
_entity_poly.type
_entity_poly.pdbx_seq_one_letter_code
_entity_poly.pdbx_strand_id
1 'polypeptide(L)'
;LTTVNPSGTPQPNPVWFQWADGAFLIFTQPGTPKLRNIAANPRVSLNLNTNATGGEVNVLTGEARVDTAGASLAEIEAYVVKYAKGLVDIGMTREQFFDDYSVPVRIVPDRLRGF
;
A
#
# COMPACT_ATOMS: atom_id res chain seq x y z
N LEU A 1 -5.08 -0.57 4.46
CA LEU A 1 -3.86 -0.43 5.24
C LEU A 1 -4.14 0.35 6.53
N THR A 2 -3.73 -0.20 7.64
CA THR A 2 -3.84 0.45 8.96
C THR A 2 -2.46 0.75 9.50
N THR A 3 -2.19 2.03 9.76
CA THR A 3 -1.00 2.51 10.47
C THR A 3 -1.41 2.96 11.87
N VAL A 4 -0.43 3.20 12.73
CA VAL A 4 -0.70 3.64 14.12
C VAL A 4 -0.03 4.98 14.34
N ASN A 5 -0.80 5.96 14.84
CA ASN A 5 -0.26 7.28 15.12
C ASN A 5 0.52 7.31 16.46
N PRO A 6 1.25 8.39 16.78
CA PRO A 6 2.05 8.45 18.02
C PRO A 6 1.25 8.27 19.32
N SER A 7 -0.06 8.54 19.31
CA SER A 7 -0.91 8.30 20.47
C SER A 7 -1.40 6.85 20.59
N GLY A 8 -1.02 5.97 19.66
CA GLY A 8 -1.44 4.58 19.64
C GLY A 8 -2.78 4.32 18.95
N THR A 9 -3.36 5.32 18.31
CA THR A 9 -4.64 5.17 17.60
C THR A 9 -4.43 4.57 16.23
N PRO A 10 -5.09 3.45 15.88
CA PRO A 10 -5.06 2.91 14.53
C PRO A 10 -5.75 3.84 13.53
N GLN A 11 -5.16 3.98 12.36
CA GLN A 11 -5.67 4.83 11.28
C GLN A 11 -5.79 4.02 10.00
N PRO A 12 -6.97 3.43 9.71
CA PRO A 12 -7.19 2.67 8.48
C PRO A 12 -7.37 3.61 7.27
N ASN A 13 -6.92 3.13 6.11
CA ASN A 13 -6.94 3.89 4.89
C ASN A 13 -6.91 2.93 3.70
N PRO A 14 -7.79 3.09 2.68
CA PRO A 14 -7.72 2.25 1.48
C PRO A 14 -6.48 2.59 0.67
N VAL A 15 -5.85 1.57 0.10
CA VAL A 15 -4.67 1.72 -0.74
C VAL A 15 -4.72 0.75 -1.92
N TRP A 16 -4.07 1.11 -3.00
CA TRP A 16 -3.74 0.18 -4.08
C TRP A 16 -2.42 -0.50 -3.76
N PHE A 17 -2.28 -1.75 -4.15
CA PHE A 17 -1.06 -2.52 -3.88
C PHE A 17 -0.70 -3.46 -5.02
N GLN A 18 0.57 -3.83 -5.07
CA GLN A 18 1.11 -4.87 -5.94
C GLN A 18 2.03 -5.77 -5.12
N TRP A 19 1.85 -7.08 -5.23
CA TRP A 19 2.78 -8.03 -4.61
C TRP A 19 4.04 -8.12 -5.46
N ALA A 20 5.20 -7.95 -4.84
CA ALA A 20 6.49 -7.99 -5.53
C ALA A 20 7.60 -8.41 -4.56
N ASP A 21 8.35 -9.45 -4.90
CA ASP A 21 9.52 -9.92 -4.14
C ASP A 21 9.29 -10.12 -2.65
N GLY A 22 8.18 -10.75 -2.29
CA GLY A 22 7.88 -11.05 -0.89
C GLY A 22 7.35 -9.88 -0.08
N ALA A 23 6.98 -8.78 -0.72
CA ALA A 23 6.43 -7.59 -0.09
C ALA A 23 5.24 -7.04 -0.88
N PHE A 24 4.37 -6.31 -0.19
CA PHE A 24 3.36 -5.48 -0.84
C PHE A 24 3.97 -4.13 -1.15
N LEU A 25 3.86 -3.71 -2.41
CA LEU A 25 4.29 -2.39 -2.86
C LEU A 25 3.08 -1.48 -2.97
N ILE A 26 3.13 -0.35 -2.29
CA ILE A 26 2.15 0.74 -2.43
C ILE A 26 2.87 2.03 -2.79
N PHE A 27 2.14 2.94 -3.42
CA PHE A 27 2.62 4.29 -3.69
C PHE A 27 1.75 5.28 -2.94
N THR A 28 2.36 6.25 -2.30
CA THR A 28 1.63 7.26 -1.53
C THR A 28 2.18 8.65 -1.79
N GLN A 29 1.40 9.66 -1.43
CA GLN A 29 1.80 11.06 -1.55
C GLN A 29 2.82 11.40 -0.47
N PRO A 30 3.79 12.28 -0.75
CA PRO A 30 4.75 12.72 0.25
C PRO A 30 4.05 13.55 1.34
N GLY A 31 4.61 13.50 2.55
CA GLY A 31 4.13 14.32 3.66
C GLY A 31 2.80 13.92 4.27
N THR A 32 2.28 12.74 3.95
CA THR A 32 1.01 12.25 4.50
C THR A 32 1.16 11.76 5.95
N PRO A 33 0.04 11.76 6.74
CA PRO A 33 0.06 11.17 8.09
C PRO A 33 0.51 9.71 8.09
N LYS A 34 0.14 8.94 7.08
CA LYS A 34 0.56 7.55 6.89
C LYS A 34 2.07 7.40 6.93
N LEU A 35 2.80 8.23 6.20
CA LEU A 35 4.27 8.19 6.18
C LEU A 35 4.88 8.57 7.52
N ARG A 36 4.33 9.57 8.20
CA ARG A 36 4.79 9.95 9.55
C ARG A 36 4.56 8.83 10.55
N ASN A 37 3.41 8.16 10.46
CA ASN A 37 3.10 7.03 11.32
C ASN A 37 4.07 5.87 11.12
N ILE A 38 4.37 5.52 9.87
CA ILE A 38 5.30 4.44 9.51
C ILE A 38 6.72 4.76 9.99
N ALA A 39 7.15 6.01 9.87
CA ALA A 39 8.48 6.42 10.34
C ALA A 39 8.63 6.27 11.86
N ALA A 40 7.59 6.54 12.62
CA ALA A 40 7.58 6.42 14.07
C ALA A 40 7.30 4.98 14.55
N ASN A 41 6.46 4.25 13.82
CA ASN A 41 6.09 2.87 14.15
C ASN A 41 5.86 2.10 12.84
N PRO A 42 6.79 1.21 12.45
CA PRO A 42 6.68 0.47 11.19
C PRO A 42 5.61 -0.62 11.19
N ARG A 43 5.04 -0.96 12.34
CA ARG A 43 4.03 -2.02 12.41
C ARG A 43 2.73 -1.56 11.77
N VAL A 44 2.23 -2.40 10.84
CA VAL A 44 1.01 -2.11 10.07
C VAL A 44 0.17 -3.37 9.96
N SER A 45 -1.09 -3.20 9.58
CA SER A 45 -1.93 -4.30 9.13
C SER A 45 -2.53 -3.99 7.77
N LEU A 46 -2.79 -5.04 6.99
CA LEU A 46 -3.37 -4.95 5.66
C LEU A 46 -4.54 -5.93 5.58
N ASN A 47 -5.72 -5.43 5.27
CA ASN A 47 -6.92 -6.24 5.08
C ASN A 47 -7.15 -6.45 3.60
N LEU A 48 -7.26 -7.70 3.18
CA LEU A 48 -7.50 -8.08 1.80
C LEU A 48 -8.85 -8.79 1.70
N ASN A 49 -9.71 -8.31 0.80
CA ASN A 49 -10.92 -9.02 0.41
C ASN A 49 -10.62 -9.89 -0.81
N THR A 50 -10.78 -11.20 -0.66
CA THR A 50 -10.38 -12.15 -1.70
C THR A 50 -11.53 -12.58 -2.59
N ASN A 51 -12.77 -12.15 -2.30
CA ASN A 51 -13.92 -12.39 -3.18
C ASN A 51 -14.83 -11.15 -3.30
N ALA A 52 -15.69 -11.17 -4.31
CA ALA A 52 -16.54 -10.03 -4.64
C ALA A 52 -17.64 -9.74 -3.59
N THR A 53 -17.97 -10.72 -2.74
CA THR A 53 -18.99 -10.58 -1.70
C THR A 53 -18.44 -10.18 -0.35
N GLY A 54 -17.10 -10.13 -0.21
CA GLY A 54 -16.44 -9.85 1.07
C GLY A 54 -16.55 -11.00 2.08
N GLY A 55 -16.94 -12.21 1.63
CA GLY A 55 -17.09 -13.38 2.50
C GLY A 55 -15.77 -13.98 2.95
N GLU A 56 -14.68 -13.69 2.27
CA GLU A 56 -13.32 -14.06 2.68
C GLU A 56 -12.51 -12.80 2.96
N VAL A 57 -12.05 -12.69 4.19
CA VAL A 57 -11.19 -11.58 4.62
C VAL A 57 -9.90 -12.14 5.16
N ASN A 58 -8.78 -11.68 4.61
CA ASN A 58 -7.45 -12.01 5.09
C ASN A 58 -6.83 -10.77 5.71
N VAL A 59 -6.29 -10.92 6.91
CA VAL A 59 -5.59 -9.85 7.61
C VAL A 59 -4.12 -10.22 7.73
N LEU A 60 -3.27 -9.37 7.20
CA LEU A 60 -1.82 -9.49 7.32
C LEU A 60 -1.32 -8.42 8.27
N THR A 61 -0.38 -8.82 9.13
CA THR A 61 0.42 -7.85 9.87
C THR A 61 1.85 -7.91 9.37
N GLY A 62 2.56 -6.82 9.47
CA GLY A 62 3.92 -6.73 8.98
C GLY A 62 4.58 -5.41 9.30
N GLU A 63 5.71 -5.19 8.66
CA GLU A 63 6.46 -3.95 8.78
C GLU A 63 6.47 -3.21 7.46
N ALA A 64 6.20 -1.91 7.53
CA ALA A 64 6.24 -1.00 6.39
C ALA A 64 7.48 -0.13 6.45
N ARG A 65 8.07 0.12 5.29
CA ARG A 65 9.20 1.04 5.15
C ARG A 65 9.12 1.78 3.83
N VAL A 66 9.58 3.02 3.83
CA VAL A 66 9.77 3.76 2.58
C VAL A 66 10.96 3.15 1.84
N ASP A 67 10.77 2.85 0.56
CA ASP A 67 11.85 2.35 -0.28
C ASP A 67 12.54 3.53 -0.97
N THR A 68 13.66 3.97 -0.41
CA THR A 68 14.42 5.10 -0.94
C THR A 68 15.13 4.79 -2.26
N ALA A 69 15.30 3.51 -2.58
CA ALA A 69 15.84 3.10 -3.89
C ALA A 69 14.82 3.21 -5.02
N GLY A 70 13.53 3.32 -4.66
CA GLY A 70 12.44 3.40 -5.61
C GLY A 70 11.98 2.04 -6.13
N ALA A 71 10.89 2.05 -6.89
CA ALA A 71 10.36 0.86 -7.53
C ALA A 71 11.07 0.63 -8.87
N SER A 72 11.22 -0.63 -9.26
CA SER A 72 11.76 -0.98 -10.58
C SER A 72 10.75 -0.64 -11.68
N LEU A 73 11.22 -0.51 -12.90
CA LEU A 73 10.36 -0.29 -14.06
C LEU A 73 9.35 -1.43 -14.22
N ALA A 74 9.77 -2.68 -14.01
CA ALA A 74 8.89 -3.83 -14.09
C ALA A 74 7.78 -3.79 -13.04
N GLU A 75 8.09 -3.36 -11.81
CA GLU A 75 7.11 -3.19 -10.74
C GLU A 75 6.11 -2.09 -11.05
N ILE A 76 6.57 -0.96 -11.60
CA ILE A 76 5.71 0.13 -12.03
C ILE A 76 4.77 -0.32 -13.14
N GLU A 77 5.27 -1.04 -14.14
CA GLU A 77 4.45 -1.56 -15.24
C GLU A 77 3.39 -2.54 -14.73
N ALA A 78 3.75 -3.46 -13.85
CA ALA A 78 2.79 -4.40 -13.25
C ALA A 78 1.70 -3.67 -12.47
N TYR A 79 2.05 -2.63 -11.74
CA TYR A 79 1.12 -1.80 -10.99
C TYR A 79 0.14 -1.08 -11.91
N VAL A 80 0.64 -0.49 -13.00
CA VAL A 80 -0.18 0.20 -14.01
C VAL A 80 -1.15 -0.76 -14.69
N VAL A 81 -0.71 -1.96 -15.04
CA VAL A 81 -1.58 -2.99 -15.66
C VAL A 81 -2.68 -3.37 -14.69
N LYS A 82 -2.36 -3.62 -13.43
CA LYS A 82 -3.34 -4.01 -12.42
C LYS A 82 -4.41 -2.92 -12.21
N TYR A 83 -4.02 -1.66 -12.23
CA TYR A 83 -4.91 -0.55 -11.89
C TYR A 83 -5.27 0.35 -13.09
N ALA A 84 -5.12 -0.15 -14.32
CA ALA A 84 -5.41 0.62 -15.53
C ALA A 84 -6.82 1.21 -15.52
N LYS A 85 -7.84 0.42 -15.13
CA LYS A 85 -9.22 0.90 -15.01
C LYS A 85 -9.35 1.93 -13.89
N GLY A 86 -8.72 1.70 -12.75
CA GLY A 86 -8.74 2.64 -11.63
C GLY A 86 -8.16 4.00 -12.00
N LEU A 87 -7.07 4.03 -12.77
CA LEU A 87 -6.49 5.28 -13.27
C LEU A 87 -7.48 6.06 -14.16
N VAL A 88 -8.19 5.35 -15.05
CA VAL A 88 -9.25 5.97 -15.87
C VAL A 88 -10.36 6.51 -14.99
N ASP A 89 -10.82 5.73 -14.00
CA ASP A 89 -11.92 6.10 -13.11
C ASP A 89 -11.62 7.35 -12.29
N ILE A 90 -10.36 7.56 -11.87
CA ILE A 90 -9.95 8.77 -11.15
C ILE A 90 -9.48 9.90 -12.08
N GLY A 91 -9.50 9.68 -13.40
CA GLY A 91 -9.15 10.69 -14.40
C GLY A 91 -7.68 11.08 -14.43
N MET A 92 -6.77 10.16 -14.09
CA MET A 92 -5.33 10.41 -14.09
C MET A 92 -4.60 9.57 -15.14
N THR A 93 -3.60 10.18 -15.79
CA THR A 93 -2.60 9.42 -16.54
C THR A 93 -1.61 8.76 -15.57
N ARG A 94 -0.84 7.78 -16.06
CA ARG A 94 0.21 7.18 -15.22
C ARG A 94 1.25 8.21 -14.75
N GLU A 95 1.59 9.15 -15.59
CA GLU A 95 2.54 10.22 -15.25
C GLU A 95 1.99 11.10 -14.14
N GLN A 96 0.74 11.52 -14.24
CA GLN A 96 0.08 12.31 -13.20
C GLN A 96 0.00 11.55 -11.88
N PHE A 97 -0.35 10.24 -11.94
CA PHE A 97 -0.44 9.41 -10.75
C PHE A 97 0.90 9.33 -10.01
N PHE A 98 1.98 8.99 -10.70
CA PHE A 98 3.28 8.83 -10.06
C PHE A 98 3.97 10.15 -9.71
N ASP A 99 3.55 11.27 -10.31
CA ASP A 99 3.96 12.59 -9.84
C ASP A 99 3.35 12.91 -8.46
N ASP A 100 2.09 12.54 -8.24
CA ASP A 100 1.40 12.75 -6.96
C ASP A 100 1.74 11.67 -5.94
N TYR A 101 1.66 10.41 -6.33
CA TYR A 101 1.91 9.23 -5.49
C TYR A 101 3.34 8.77 -5.72
N SER A 102 4.29 9.59 -5.30
CA SER A 102 5.70 9.44 -5.66
C SER A 102 6.53 8.64 -4.66
N VAL A 103 5.96 8.27 -3.51
CA VAL A 103 6.70 7.59 -2.45
C VAL A 103 6.35 6.11 -2.43
N PRO A 104 7.27 5.22 -2.83
CA PRO A 104 7.05 3.78 -2.73
C PRO A 104 7.26 3.32 -1.29
N VAL A 105 6.31 2.53 -0.82
CA VAL A 105 6.35 1.90 0.51
C VAL A 105 6.25 0.40 0.33
N ARG A 106 7.15 -0.33 0.99
CA ARG A 106 7.15 -1.79 1.00
C ARG A 106 6.65 -2.29 2.34
N ILE A 107 5.73 -3.25 2.29
CA ILE A 107 5.19 -3.91 3.48
C ILE A 107 5.60 -5.37 3.42
N VAL A 108 6.45 -5.77 4.36
CA VAL A 108 6.89 -7.17 4.50
C VAL A 108 5.98 -7.84 5.52
N PRO A 109 5.12 -8.78 5.09
CA PRO A 109 4.22 -9.46 6.01
C PRO A 109 4.98 -10.45 6.89
N ASP A 110 4.57 -10.57 8.14
CA ASP A 110 5.11 -11.55 9.07
C ASP A 110 4.04 -12.47 9.65
N ARG A 111 2.76 -12.15 9.49
CA ARG A 111 1.67 -12.99 9.97
C ARG A 111 0.42 -12.82 9.10
N LEU A 112 -0.20 -13.95 8.77
CA LEU A 112 -1.47 -14.02 8.03
C LEU A 112 -2.55 -14.62 8.93
N ARG A 113 -3.72 -13.99 8.93
CA ARG A 113 -4.94 -14.53 9.54
C ARG A 113 -6.06 -14.53 8.50
N GLY A 114 -6.72 -15.69 8.32
CA GLY A 114 -7.92 -15.83 7.52
C GLY A 114 -9.17 -15.87 8.39
N PHE A 115 -10.23 -15.29 7.90
CA PHE A 115 -11.53 -15.27 8.59
C PHE A 115 -12.63 -15.72 7.65
#